data_e61be47715c6f55ef830367ce71512ab
#
_entry.id   e61be47715c6f55ef830367ce71512ab
#
_cell.length_a   1.000
_cell.length_b   1.000
_cell.length_c   1.000
_cell.angle_alpha   90.00
_cell.angle_beta   90.00
_cell.angle_gamma   90.00
#
_symmetry.space_group_name_H-M   'P 1'
#
loop_
_entity.id
_entity.type
_entity.pdbx_description
1 polymer ?
#
loop_
_entity_poly.entity_id
_entity_poly.type
_entity_poly.pdbx_seq_one_letter_code
_entity_poly.pdbx_strand_id
1 'polypeptide(L)'
;DLSLLYSTGWREPQKIAVKSADGITDLYGVMYTPFDMDSTRKYPLVVYVYPGPQEDQVPQAFSMDDNGNQALAQLGLIVIHIGYRGGSMFRGKNFYNFGYGNLRDYPLADCKFAIEQLADRYAYIDRDRVGIYGHSGGGMMAAAAILTYPDFFKVAVAASGNYDNNIYTKWWGEMYHGVKMKVKKDADGIKKYIFESKIPTIMELAANLKGKLLLVTGDMDINVHPANTFRLANALIKADKLFDMMVIPGA
;
A
#
# COMPACT_ATOMS: atom_id res chain seq x y z
N ASP A 1 -20.89 10.25 -25.18
CA ASP A 1 -22.14 9.58 -24.79
C ASP A 1 -21.82 8.23 -24.13
N LEU A 2 -22.25 8.03 -22.89
CA LEU A 2 -21.99 6.81 -22.10
C LEU A 2 -23.22 5.90 -22.01
N SER A 3 -24.31 6.18 -22.77
CA SER A 3 -25.57 5.44 -22.67
C SER A 3 -25.40 3.94 -22.98
N LEU A 4 -24.55 3.60 -23.94
CA LEU A 4 -24.25 2.21 -24.25
C LEU A 4 -23.53 1.51 -23.08
N LEU A 5 -22.61 2.18 -22.44
CA LEU A 5 -21.92 1.66 -21.27
C LEU A 5 -22.87 1.46 -20.08
N TYR A 6 -23.72 2.44 -19.78
CA TYR A 6 -24.75 2.30 -18.74
C TYR A 6 -25.76 1.19 -19.02
N SER A 7 -26.04 0.92 -20.29
CA SER A 7 -26.95 -0.18 -20.67
C SER A 7 -26.39 -1.57 -20.34
N THR A 8 -25.07 -1.71 -20.15
CA THR A 8 -24.43 -2.95 -19.69
C THR A 8 -24.56 -3.17 -18.18
N GLY A 9 -25.11 -2.21 -17.45
CA GLY A 9 -25.17 -2.22 -15.99
C GLY A 9 -24.01 -1.49 -15.32
N TRP A 10 -23.01 -1.04 -16.09
CA TRP A 10 -21.86 -0.28 -15.55
C TRP A 10 -22.32 0.95 -14.75
N ARG A 11 -21.62 1.24 -13.67
CA ARG A 11 -21.85 2.41 -12.82
C ARG A 11 -20.56 3.14 -12.61
N GLU A 12 -20.65 4.47 -12.54
CA GLU A 12 -19.49 5.30 -12.19
C GLU A 12 -19.01 4.99 -10.77
N PRO A 13 -17.67 4.95 -10.55
CA PRO A 13 -17.13 4.84 -9.20
C PRO A 13 -17.52 6.09 -8.38
N GLN A 14 -17.81 5.85 -7.12
CA GLN A 14 -18.15 6.92 -6.18
C GLN A 14 -16.90 7.66 -5.75
N LYS A 15 -16.87 8.99 -5.91
CA LYS A 15 -15.83 9.82 -5.29
C LYS A 15 -15.99 9.81 -3.78
N ILE A 16 -14.90 9.60 -3.07
CA ILE A 16 -14.86 9.58 -1.61
C ILE A 16 -13.88 10.63 -1.07
N ALA A 17 -14.24 11.18 0.08
CA ALA A 17 -13.37 12.05 0.87
C ALA A 17 -13.44 11.62 2.34
N VAL A 18 -12.29 11.47 2.96
CA VAL A 18 -12.12 11.09 4.37
C VAL A 18 -11.00 11.89 4.99
N LYS A 19 -10.86 11.86 6.30
CA LYS A 19 -9.71 12.44 6.99
C LYS A 19 -8.56 11.44 7.07
N SER A 20 -7.32 11.96 7.01
CA SER A 20 -6.13 11.17 7.35
C SER A 20 -6.09 10.84 8.84
N ALA A 21 -5.13 10.05 9.27
CA ALA A 21 -4.98 9.63 10.66
C ALA A 21 -4.72 10.79 11.65
N ASP A 22 -4.41 12.01 11.15
CA ASP A 22 -4.33 13.21 11.98
C ASP A 22 -5.69 13.84 12.30
N GLY A 23 -6.78 13.34 11.69
CA GLY A 23 -8.15 13.85 11.84
C GLY A 23 -8.42 15.19 11.14
N ILE A 24 -7.42 15.77 10.47
CA ILE A 24 -7.48 17.13 9.91
C ILE A 24 -7.36 17.13 8.39
N THR A 25 -6.34 16.46 7.85
CA THR A 25 -6.01 16.48 6.42
C THR A 25 -7.02 15.67 5.62
N ASP A 26 -7.60 16.27 4.58
CA ASP A 26 -8.48 15.54 3.67
C ASP A 26 -7.70 14.60 2.76
N LEU A 27 -8.21 13.38 2.61
CA LEU A 27 -7.78 12.39 1.64
C LEU A 27 -8.92 12.15 0.65
N TYR A 28 -8.57 11.99 -0.62
CA TYR A 28 -9.52 11.80 -1.70
C TYR A 28 -9.27 10.46 -2.39
N GLY A 29 -10.31 9.86 -2.92
CA GLY A 29 -10.24 8.60 -3.62
C GLY A 29 -11.52 8.25 -4.36
N VAL A 30 -11.59 7.00 -4.79
CA VAL A 30 -12.75 6.42 -5.45
C VAL A 30 -13.13 5.10 -4.78
N MET A 31 -14.42 4.80 -4.82
CA MET A 31 -14.98 3.55 -4.33
C MET A 31 -15.79 2.89 -5.43
N TYR A 32 -15.50 1.61 -5.68
CA TYR A 32 -16.16 0.75 -6.63
C TYR A 32 -17.06 -0.21 -5.87
N THR A 33 -18.30 -0.39 -6.36
CA THR A 33 -19.28 -1.31 -5.79
C THR A 33 -19.76 -2.27 -6.87
N PRO A 34 -20.29 -3.44 -6.49
CA PRO A 34 -21.03 -4.28 -7.44
C PRO A 34 -22.14 -3.48 -8.11
N PHE A 35 -22.40 -3.72 -9.41
CA PHE A 35 -23.44 -3.00 -10.15
C PHE A 35 -24.86 -3.32 -9.65
N ASP A 36 -25.02 -4.53 -9.10
CA ASP A 36 -26.26 -5.06 -8.51
C ASP A 36 -26.23 -5.02 -6.97
N MET A 37 -25.45 -4.09 -6.38
CA MET A 37 -25.26 -4.02 -4.94
C MET A 37 -26.60 -3.88 -4.19
N ASP A 38 -26.80 -4.75 -3.21
CA ASP A 38 -27.87 -4.66 -2.21
C ASP A 38 -27.31 -3.99 -0.93
N SER A 39 -27.70 -2.75 -0.69
CA SER A 39 -27.22 -1.97 0.47
C SER A 39 -27.66 -2.50 1.84
N THR A 40 -28.56 -3.50 1.88
CA THR A 40 -28.99 -4.17 3.13
C THR A 40 -28.00 -5.27 3.55
N ARG A 41 -27.11 -5.70 2.64
CA ARG A 41 -26.09 -6.72 2.88
C ARG A 41 -24.75 -6.09 3.24
N LYS A 42 -23.88 -6.88 3.89
CA LYS A 42 -22.49 -6.50 4.16
C LYS A 42 -21.53 -7.12 3.16
N TYR A 43 -20.62 -6.30 2.65
CA TYR A 43 -19.60 -6.68 1.66
C TYR A 43 -18.21 -6.55 2.26
N PRO A 44 -17.29 -7.50 1.98
CA PRO A 44 -15.88 -7.32 2.28
C PRO A 44 -15.33 -6.08 1.58
N LEU A 45 -14.38 -5.39 2.20
CA LEU A 45 -13.69 -4.28 1.58
C LEU A 45 -12.27 -4.69 1.19
N VAL A 46 -11.86 -4.31 0.00
CA VAL A 46 -10.47 -4.46 -0.46
C VAL A 46 -9.94 -3.08 -0.87
N VAL A 47 -8.75 -2.72 -0.38
CA VAL A 47 -8.09 -1.50 -0.79
C VAL A 47 -6.97 -1.81 -1.78
N TYR A 48 -7.02 -1.17 -2.95
CA TYR A 48 -5.89 -1.09 -3.88
C TYR A 48 -4.96 0.03 -3.43
N VAL A 49 -3.66 -0.26 -3.37
CA VAL A 49 -2.67 0.70 -2.89
C VAL A 49 -1.46 0.79 -3.82
N TYR A 50 -1.01 2.02 -4.02
CA TYR A 50 0.28 2.33 -4.63
C TYR A 50 0.88 3.57 -3.96
N PRO A 51 1.62 3.43 -2.87
CA PRO A 51 2.35 4.55 -2.28
C PRO A 51 3.69 4.71 -2.99
N GLY A 52 3.67 5.29 -4.17
CA GLY A 52 4.88 5.88 -4.69
C GLY A 52 5.20 7.10 -3.83
N PRO A 53 6.44 7.28 -3.31
CA PRO A 53 6.76 8.52 -2.62
C PRO A 53 6.49 9.70 -3.55
N GLN A 54 5.69 10.68 -3.06
CA GLN A 54 5.28 11.88 -3.81
C GLN A 54 4.36 11.61 -5.02
N GLU A 55 3.91 10.38 -5.18
CA GLU A 55 2.92 9.97 -6.18
C GLU A 55 1.68 9.41 -5.50
N ASP A 56 0.49 9.66 -6.08
CA ASP A 56 -0.69 8.88 -5.84
C ASP A 56 -1.30 8.52 -7.19
N GLN A 57 -1.76 7.28 -7.32
CA GLN A 57 -2.34 6.77 -8.55
C GLN A 57 -3.86 6.78 -8.53
N VAL A 58 -4.46 7.55 -7.63
CA VAL A 58 -5.91 7.73 -7.62
C VAL A 58 -6.35 8.32 -8.97
N PRO A 59 -7.34 7.71 -9.66
CA PRO A 59 -7.77 8.17 -10.97
C PRO A 59 -8.20 9.63 -10.97
N GLN A 60 -7.59 10.43 -11.85
CA GLN A 60 -7.92 11.85 -12.04
C GLN A 60 -8.75 12.07 -13.32
N ALA A 61 -8.89 11.05 -14.14
CA ALA A 61 -9.64 11.06 -15.40
C ALA A 61 -10.61 9.87 -15.46
N PHE A 62 -11.52 9.94 -16.43
CA PHE A 62 -12.43 8.84 -16.68
C PHE A 62 -11.66 7.55 -17.03
N SER A 63 -12.01 6.45 -16.35
CA SER A 63 -11.56 5.10 -16.67
C SER A 63 -12.73 4.15 -16.49
N MET A 64 -12.87 3.19 -17.38
CA MET A 64 -13.89 2.15 -17.25
C MET A 64 -13.57 1.11 -16.20
N ASP A 65 -12.30 0.91 -15.87
CA ASP A 65 -11.89 -0.23 -15.04
C ASP A 65 -10.75 0.07 -14.03
N ASP A 66 -10.09 1.18 -14.07
CA ASP A 66 -9.02 1.57 -13.11
C ASP A 66 -8.20 0.37 -12.57
N ASN A 67 -7.28 -0.16 -13.37
CA ASN A 67 -6.42 -1.30 -12.99
C ASN A 67 -7.16 -2.58 -12.55
N GLY A 68 -8.33 -2.85 -13.08
CA GLY A 68 -9.15 -4.01 -12.71
C GLY A 68 -10.01 -3.81 -11.47
N ASN A 69 -9.98 -2.64 -10.83
CA ASN A 69 -10.73 -2.35 -9.60
C ASN A 69 -12.24 -2.47 -9.81
N GLN A 70 -12.74 -1.97 -10.95
CA GLN A 70 -14.16 -2.08 -11.30
C GLN A 70 -14.59 -3.53 -11.52
N ALA A 71 -13.76 -4.31 -12.22
CA ALA A 71 -14.00 -5.73 -12.44
C ALA A 71 -13.95 -6.53 -11.14
N LEU A 72 -12.97 -6.23 -10.27
CA LEU A 72 -12.84 -6.88 -8.97
C LEU A 72 -14.07 -6.64 -8.09
N ALA A 73 -14.66 -5.45 -8.14
CA ALA A 73 -15.86 -5.15 -7.38
C ALA A 73 -17.05 -6.04 -7.79
N GLN A 74 -17.12 -6.48 -9.08
CA GLN A 74 -18.21 -7.35 -9.55
C GLN A 74 -18.18 -8.77 -8.95
N LEU A 75 -17.08 -9.13 -8.25
CA LEU A 75 -17.00 -10.39 -7.47
C LEU A 75 -17.69 -10.29 -6.10
N GLY A 76 -18.40 -9.20 -5.82
CA GLY A 76 -19.11 -8.99 -4.55
C GLY A 76 -18.24 -8.32 -3.49
N LEU A 77 -17.34 -7.43 -3.90
CA LEU A 77 -16.44 -6.68 -3.03
C LEU A 77 -16.72 -5.18 -3.11
N ILE A 78 -16.49 -4.46 -2.03
CA ILE A 78 -16.27 -3.03 -2.09
C ILE A 78 -14.77 -2.83 -2.33
N VAL A 79 -14.41 -2.14 -3.42
CA VAL A 79 -13.00 -1.84 -3.71
C VAL A 79 -12.79 -0.34 -3.56
N ILE A 80 -11.75 0.06 -2.85
CA ILE A 80 -11.36 1.48 -2.73
C ILE A 80 -9.96 1.71 -3.25
N HIS A 81 -9.77 2.86 -3.88
CA HIS A 81 -8.47 3.39 -4.23
C HIS A 81 -8.38 4.80 -3.67
N ILE A 82 -7.50 5.04 -2.70
CA ILE A 82 -7.43 6.28 -1.94
C ILE A 82 -6.00 6.80 -1.84
N GLY A 83 -5.83 8.12 -1.93
CA GLY A 83 -4.57 8.79 -1.67
C GLY A 83 -4.27 8.90 -0.17
N TYR A 84 -3.02 9.09 0.18
CA TYR A 84 -2.55 9.29 1.55
C TYR A 84 -1.51 10.40 1.60
N ARG A 85 -1.22 10.92 2.77
CA ARG A 85 -0.13 11.88 2.95
C ARG A 85 1.20 11.25 2.48
N GLY A 86 1.98 12.02 1.76
CA GLY A 86 3.18 11.55 1.07
C GLY A 86 2.95 11.16 -0.40
N GLY A 87 1.69 11.08 -0.84
CA GLY A 87 1.33 10.56 -2.16
C GLY A 87 1.31 11.58 -3.29
N SER A 88 1.04 12.86 -3.04
CA SER A 88 0.81 13.84 -4.14
C SER A 88 1.69 15.07 -4.04
N MET A 89 2.43 15.37 -5.11
CA MET A 89 3.22 16.60 -5.22
C MET A 89 2.35 17.87 -5.39
N PHE A 90 1.09 17.74 -5.79
CA PHE A 90 0.20 18.88 -6.02
C PHE A 90 -0.46 19.42 -4.75
N ARG A 91 -0.25 18.77 -3.61
CA ARG A 91 -0.87 19.11 -2.33
C ARG A 91 0.03 19.88 -1.36
N GLY A 92 1.15 20.40 -1.89
CA GLY A 92 2.11 21.21 -1.13
C GLY A 92 3.16 20.37 -0.39
N LYS A 93 4.26 21.06 -0.04
CA LYS A 93 5.50 20.43 0.48
C LYS A 93 5.29 19.55 1.71
N ASN A 94 4.50 20.00 2.68
CA ASN A 94 4.28 19.24 3.91
C ASN A 94 3.50 17.95 3.66
N PHE A 95 2.62 17.95 2.67
CA PHE A 95 1.87 16.76 2.30
C PHE A 95 2.77 15.75 1.58
N TYR A 96 3.46 16.12 0.52
CA TYR A 96 4.22 15.16 -0.28
C TYR A 96 5.52 14.67 0.40
N ASN A 97 6.10 15.46 1.33
CA ASN A 97 7.26 15.03 2.12
C ASN A 97 6.89 14.25 3.39
N PHE A 98 5.62 13.97 3.63
CA PHE A 98 5.18 13.29 4.85
C PHE A 98 5.87 11.94 5.08
N GLY A 99 6.21 11.23 4.00
CA GLY A 99 6.93 9.94 4.05
C GLY A 99 8.44 10.05 4.27
N TYR A 100 9.03 11.25 4.23
CA TYR A 100 10.48 11.41 4.38
C TYR A 100 10.95 10.99 5.79
N GLY A 101 11.92 10.10 5.82
CA GLY A 101 12.41 9.49 7.07
C GLY A 101 11.55 8.34 7.59
N ASN A 102 10.42 8.03 6.94
CA ASN A 102 9.48 6.98 7.34
C ASN A 102 8.94 6.18 6.13
N LEU A 103 9.79 5.85 5.19
CA LEU A 103 9.43 5.28 3.89
C LEU A 103 8.61 3.98 3.97
N ARG A 104 8.81 3.14 5.01
CA ARG A 104 8.07 1.90 5.19
C ARG A 104 6.63 2.11 5.67
N ASP A 105 6.44 3.02 6.63
CA ASP A 105 5.21 3.03 7.44
C ASP A 105 4.30 4.25 7.20
N TYR A 106 4.75 5.28 6.46
CA TYR A 106 4.06 6.56 6.36
C TYR A 106 2.59 6.50 5.88
N PRO A 107 2.19 5.59 4.95
CA PRO A 107 0.82 5.60 4.44
C PRO A 107 -0.13 4.71 5.25
N LEU A 108 0.39 3.87 6.15
CA LEU A 108 -0.37 2.78 6.77
C LEU A 108 -1.50 3.27 7.67
N ALA A 109 -1.20 4.25 8.53
CA ALA A 109 -2.18 4.80 9.45
C ALA A 109 -3.31 5.54 8.71
N ASP A 110 -2.96 6.32 7.67
CA ASP A 110 -3.93 7.03 6.84
C ASP A 110 -4.86 6.03 6.11
N CYS A 111 -4.32 4.97 5.57
CA CYS A 111 -5.09 3.92 4.90
C CYS A 111 -6.07 3.23 5.87
N LYS A 112 -5.58 2.79 7.04
CA LYS A 112 -6.44 2.15 8.05
C LYS A 112 -7.54 3.08 8.51
N PHE A 113 -7.22 4.32 8.87
CA PHE A 113 -8.18 5.30 9.38
C PHE A 113 -9.24 5.67 8.33
N ALA A 114 -8.85 5.76 7.06
CA ALA A 114 -9.77 5.97 5.95
C ALA A 114 -10.80 4.84 5.83
N ILE A 115 -10.35 3.59 5.92
CA ILE A 115 -11.24 2.41 5.86
C ILE A 115 -12.21 2.42 7.03
N GLU A 116 -11.75 2.73 8.25
CA GLU A 116 -12.60 2.81 9.44
C GLU A 116 -13.70 3.86 9.27
N GLN A 117 -13.36 5.07 8.78
CA GLN A 117 -14.35 6.12 8.52
C GLN A 117 -15.38 5.71 7.45
N LEU A 118 -14.94 5.02 6.39
CA LEU A 118 -15.86 4.54 5.36
C LEU A 118 -16.79 3.45 5.92
N ALA A 119 -16.30 2.54 6.75
CA ALA A 119 -17.12 1.51 7.39
C ALA A 119 -18.12 2.11 8.40
N ASP A 120 -17.77 3.18 9.10
CA ASP A 120 -18.67 3.91 9.99
C ASP A 120 -19.73 4.69 9.18
N ARG A 121 -19.41 5.18 7.98
CA ARG A 121 -20.31 5.93 7.11
C ARG A 121 -21.27 5.05 6.31
N TYR A 122 -20.81 3.88 5.89
CA TYR A 122 -21.54 2.97 5.01
C TYR A 122 -21.77 1.62 5.67
N ALA A 123 -22.98 1.38 6.16
CA ALA A 123 -23.36 0.16 6.90
C ALA A 123 -23.15 -1.14 6.11
N TYR A 124 -23.10 -1.06 4.77
CA TYR A 124 -22.85 -2.20 3.88
C TYR A 124 -21.36 -2.62 3.83
N ILE A 125 -20.44 -1.84 4.37
CA ILE A 125 -19.02 -2.22 4.46
C ILE A 125 -18.82 -3.12 5.69
N ASP A 126 -18.23 -4.30 5.45
CA ASP A 126 -17.87 -5.22 6.54
C ASP A 126 -16.45 -4.92 7.04
N ARG A 127 -16.38 -4.26 8.20
CA ARG A 127 -15.13 -3.89 8.86
C ARG A 127 -14.26 -5.08 9.29
N ASP A 128 -14.88 -6.26 9.47
CA ASP A 128 -14.18 -7.47 9.90
C ASP A 128 -13.60 -8.28 8.75
N ARG A 129 -13.93 -7.88 7.49
CA ARG A 129 -13.43 -8.52 6.26
C ARG A 129 -12.72 -7.52 5.37
N VAL A 130 -11.54 -7.06 5.82
CA VAL A 130 -10.72 -6.08 5.09
C VAL A 130 -9.51 -6.76 4.46
N GLY A 131 -9.36 -6.55 3.15
CA GLY A 131 -8.20 -6.97 2.36
C GLY A 131 -7.42 -5.79 1.80
N ILE A 132 -6.19 -6.05 1.36
CA ILE A 132 -5.30 -5.06 0.74
C ILE A 132 -4.50 -5.70 -0.38
N TYR A 133 -4.30 -4.99 -1.49
CA TYR A 133 -3.42 -5.48 -2.54
C TYR A 133 -2.73 -4.34 -3.27
N GLY A 134 -1.58 -4.65 -3.86
CA GLY A 134 -0.82 -3.72 -4.67
C GLY A 134 0.41 -4.35 -5.30
N HIS A 135 0.98 -3.62 -6.23
CA HIS A 135 2.18 -4.00 -6.97
C HIS A 135 3.31 -3.00 -6.70
N SER A 136 4.58 -3.44 -6.77
CA SER A 136 5.76 -2.59 -6.56
C SER A 136 5.72 -1.90 -5.18
N GLY A 137 5.74 -0.56 -5.10
CA GLY A 137 5.50 0.17 -3.85
C GLY A 137 4.18 -0.22 -3.18
N GLY A 138 3.14 -0.57 -3.96
CA GLY A 138 1.89 -1.11 -3.44
C GLY A 138 2.04 -2.49 -2.81
N GLY A 139 2.88 -3.35 -3.39
CA GLY A 139 3.23 -4.65 -2.79
C GLY A 139 3.95 -4.47 -1.46
N MET A 140 4.88 -3.52 -1.38
CA MET A 140 5.54 -3.16 -0.13
C MET A 140 4.52 -2.71 0.92
N MET A 141 3.61 -1.79 0.57
CA MET A 141 2.58 -1.31 1.48
C MET A 141 1.60 -2.40 1.91
N ALA A 142 1.18 -3.27 1.00
CA ALA A 142 0.26 -4.36 1.32
C ALA A 142 0.87 -5.33 2.36
N ALA A 143 2.14 -5.71 2.17
CA ALA A 143 2.87 -6.51 3.15
C ALA A 143 3.07 -5.77 4.48
N ALA A 144 3.49 -4.49 4.44
CA ALA A 144 3.64 -3.69 5.65
C ALA A 144 2.32 -3.57 6.44
N ALA A 145 1.20 -3.37 5.75
CA ALA A 145 -0.11 -3.17 6.36
C ALA A 145 -0.59 -4.41 7.12
N ILE A 146 -0.55 -5.59 6.50
CA ILE A 146 -1.00 -6.83 7.16
C ILE A 146 -0.08 -7.24 8.33
N LEU A 147 1.20 -6.88 8.26
CA LEU A 147 2.16 -7.16 9.32
C LEU A 147 2.14 -6.11 10.45
N THR A 148 1.73 -4.87 10.15
CA THR A 148 1.61 -3.80 11.16
C THR A 148 0.25 -3.83 11.87
N TYR A 149 -0.82 -4.16 11.14
CA TYR A 149 -2.19 -4.25 11.65
C TYR A 149 -2.78 -5.65 11.41
N PRO A 150 -2.20 -6.71 12.02
CA PRO A 150 -2.56 -8.09 11.73
C PRO A 150 -3.97 -8.48 12.16
N ASP A 151 -4.58 -7.73 13.08
CA ASP A 151 -5.97 -7.93 13.50
C ASP A 151 -6.97 -7.15 12.63
N PHE A 152 -6.52 -6.20 11.83
CA PHE A 152 -7.36 -5.42 10.94
C PHE A 152 -7.38 -5.99 9.52
N PHE A 153 -6.23 -6.12 8.87
CA PHE A 153 -6.14 -6.71 7.53
C PHE A 153 -6.15 -8.24 7.60
N LYS A 154 -7.17 -8.86 6.97
CA LYS A 154 -7.35 -10.32 6.98
C LYS A 154 -6.63 -11.01 5.82
N VAL A 155 -6.50 -10.31 4.68
CA VAL A 155 -5.90 -10.82 3.46
C VAL A 155 -5.02 -9.74 2.85
N ALA A 156 -3.85 -10.12 2.35
CA ALA A 156 -3.01 -9.25 1.54
C ALA A 156 -2.46 -9.98 0.31
N VAL A 157 -2.46 -9.28 -0.84
CA VAL A 157 -1.72 -9.69 -2.04
C VAL A 157 -0.63 -8.66 -2.29
N ALA A 158 0.62 -9.09 -2.18
CA ALA A 158 1.80 -8.24 -2.26
C ALA A 158 2.66 -8.66 -3.45
N ALA A 159 2.54 -7.92 -4.57
CA ALA A 159 3.20 -8.23 -5.81
C ALA A 159 4.44 -7.36 -6.03
N SER A 160 5.58 -7.99 -6.36
CA SER A 160 6.87 -7.36 -6.72
C SER A 160 7.26 -6.20 -5.80
N GLY A 161 7.07 -6.37 -4.48
CA GLY A 161 7.31 -5.30 -3.51
C GLY A 161 8.78 -5.12 -3.16
N ASN A 162 9.22 -3.88 -3.02
CA ASN A 162 10.55 -3.52 -2.52
C ASN A 162 10.63 -3.63 -0.99
N TYR A 163 10.50 -4.85 -0.49
CA TYR A 163 10.39 -5.17 0.95
C TYR A 163 11.65 -4.82 1.75
N ASP A 164 12.79 -4.69 1.08
CA ASP A 164 14.05 -4.21 1.64
C ASP A 164 14.64 -3.10 0.76
N ASN A 165 14.34 -1.87 1.09
CA ASN A 165 14.85 -0.71 0.36
C ASN A 165 16.36 -0.50 0.50
N ASN A 166 17.07 -1.28 1.34
CA ASN A 166 18.52 -1.24 1.43
C ASN A 166 19.21 -2.00 0.30
N ILE A 167 18.50 -2.92 -0.37
CA ILE A 167 18.97 -3.65 -1.57
C ILE A 167 18.29 -3.18 -2.86
N TYR A 168 17.37 -2.23 -2.77
CA TYR A 168 16.78 -1.54 -3.91
C TYR A 168 17.73 -0.43 -4.41
N THR A 169 17.28 0.41 -5.33
CA THR A 169 18.10 1.50 -5.89
C THR A 169 18.50 2.50 -4.79
N LYS A 170 19.82 2.60 -4.52
CA LYS A 170 20.35 3.37 -3.39
C LYS A 170 19.95 4.85 -3.44
N TRP A 171 20.07 5.51 -4.61
CA TRP A 171 19.70 6.92 -4.75
C TRP A 171 18.23 7.17 -4.43
N TRP A 172 17.34 6.23 -4.74
CA TRP A 172 15.91 6.32 -4.45
C TRP A 172 15.66 6.26 -2.93
N GLY A 173 16.34 5.34 -2.23
CA GLY A 173 16.28 5.28 -0.77
C GLY A 173 16.83 6.54 -0.10
N GLU A 174 17.95 7.08 -0.59
CA GLU A 174 18.54 8.33 -0.10
C GLU A 174 17.63 9.54 -0.35
N MET A 175 16.95 9.60 -1.52
CA MET A 175 16.04 10.69 -1.87
C MET A 175 14.77 10.69 -1.00
N TYR A 176 14.14 9.55 -0.82
CA TYR A 176 12.80 9.47 -0.22
C TYR A 176 12.79 9.10 1.27
N HIS A 177 13.80 8.41 1.76
CA HIS A 177 13.98 8.15 3.19
C HIS A 177 14.94 9.14 3.85
N GLY A 178 15.92 9.59 3.09
CA GLY A 178 16.96 10.50 3.55
C GLY A 178 18.17 9.82 4.12
N VAL A 179 19.17 10.64 4.44
CA VAL A 179 20.46 10.24 4.99
C VAL A 179 20.66 10.96 6.33
N LYS A 180 20.96 10.20 7.37
CA LYS A 180 21.29 10.75 8.69
C LYS A 180 22.78 10.94 8.80
N MET A 181 23.22 12.17 9.09
CA MET A 181 24.60 12.47 9.39
C MET A 181 24.85 12.35 10.89
N LYS A 182 25.85 11.55 11.26
CA LYS A 182 26.39 11.47 12.64
C LYS A 182 27.81 12.04 12.67
N VAL A 183 28.11 12.77 13.69
CA VAL A 183 29.47 13.27 13.93
C VAL A 183 30.06 12.48 15.08
N LYS A 184 31.15 11.74 14.82
CA LYS A 184 31.97 11.12 15.84
C LYS A 184 33.28 11.87 15.94
N LYS A 185 33.88 11.96 17.14
CA LYS A 185 35.25 12.38 17.33
C LYS A 185 36.10 11.12 17.49
N ASP A 186 37.27 11.09 16.84
CA ASP A 186 38.27 10.04 17.07
C ASP A 186 39.06 10.31 18.34
N ALA A 187 40.07 9.47 18.62
CA ALA A 187 40.91 9.57 19.81
C ALA A 187 41.68 10.90 19.88
N ASP A 188 41.97 11.52 18.73
CA ASP A 188 42.69 12.78 18.61
C ASP A 188 41.74 14.00 18.59
N GLY A 189 40.45 13.79 18.80
CA GLY A 189 39.40 14.83 18.81
C GLY A 189 38.96 15.30 17.42
N ILE A 190 39.45 14.69 16.36
CA ILE A 190 39.11 15.04 14.97
C ILE A 190 37.69 14.59 14.65
N LYS A 191 36.89 15.49 14.09
CA LYS A 191 35.49 15.17 13.68
C LYS A 191 35.46 14.26 12.45
N LYS A 192 34.81 13.10 12.59
CA LYS A 192 34.51 12.19 11.50
C LYS A 192 33.00 12.21 11.21
N TYR A 193 32.64 12.53 9.99
CA TYR A 193 31.24 12.52 9.53
C TYR A 193 30.87 11.13 9.00
N ILE A 194 29.81 10.55 9.55
CA ILE A 194 29.28 9.23 9.15
C ILE A 194 27.86 9.45 8.61
N PHE A 195 27.63 8.97 7.40
CA PHE A 195 26.32 9.05 6.74
C PHE A 195 25.65 7.68 6.81
N GLU A 196 24.44 7.63 7.36
CA GLU A 196 23.65 6.41 7.49
C GLU A 196 22.35 6.57 6.71
N SER A 197 22.07 5.62 5.83
CA SER A 197 20.82 5.55 5.03
C SER A 197 20.07 4.24 5.25
N LYS A 198 20.20 3.63 6.45
CA LYS A 198 19.52 2.37 6.75
C LYS A 198 18.01 2.61 6.86
N ILE A 199 17.24 1.92 6.01
CA ILE A 199 15.79 1.96 5.96
C ILE A 199 15.22 0.74 6.71
N PRO A 200 14.22 0.90 7.60
CA PRO A 200 13.51 -0.24 8.20
C PRO A 200 12.94 -1.16 7.14
N THR A 201 13.08 -2.46 7.33
CA THR A 201 12.64 -3.47 6.37
C THR A 201 11.28 -4.08 6.75
N ILE A 202 10.59 -4.67 5.78
CA ILE A 202 9.35 -5.41 6.04
C ILE A 202 9.65 -6.72 6.80
N MET A 203 10.83 -7.31 6.60
CA MET A 203 11.24 -8.53 7.30
C MET A 203 11.24 -8.40 8.83
N GLU A 204 11.48 -7.21 9.36
CA GLU A 204 11.44 -6.92 10.80
C GLU A 204 10.04 -7.15 11.41
N LEU A 205 9.00 -7.16 10.59
CA LEU A 205 7.60 -7.33 10.98
C LEU A 205 7.08 -8.76 10.76
N ALA A 206 7.86 -9.66 10.18
CA ALA A 206 7.40 -10.98 9.72
C ALA A 206 6.69 -11.81 10.81
N ALA A 207 7.15 -11.73 12.06
CA ALA A 207 6.58 -12.46 13.18
C ALA A 207 5.12 -12.06 13.50
N ASN A 208 4.66 -10.91 13.03
CA ASN A 208 3.33 -10.39 13.34
C ASN A 208 2.22 -10.98 12.45
N LEU A 209 2.55 -11.72 11.39
CA LEU A 209 1.54 -12.23 10.46
C LEU A 209 0.50 -13.09 11.17
N LYS A 210 -0.78 -12.74 11.01
CA LYS A 210 -1.95 -13.52 11.48
C LYS A 210 -2.90 -13.85 10.32
N GLY A 211 -3.06 -12.97 9.34
CA GLY A 211 -3.93 -13.13 8.19
C GLY A 211 -3.32 -13.99 7.07
N LYS A 212 -3.97 -13.98 5.91
CA LYS A 212 -3.52 -14.67 4.69
C LYS A 212 -2.69 -13.71 3.84
N LEU A 213 -1.46 -14.10 3.51
CA LEU A 213 -0.55 -13.32 2.68
C LEU A 213 -0.17 -14.12 1.44
N LEU A 214 -0.41 -13.55 0.26
CA LEU A 214 0.12 -14.03 -1.01
C LEU A 214 1.25 -13.09 -1.46
N LEU A 215 2.45 -13.64 -1.63
CA LEU A 215 3.58 -12.97 -2.26
C LEU A 215 3.62 -13.34 -3.74
N VAL A 216 3.75 -12.36 -4.63
CA VAL A 216 3.91 -12.59 -6.07
C VAL A 216 5.18 -11.90 -6.56
N THR A 217 5.95 -12.53 -7.44
CA THR A 217 7.13 -11.91 -8.08
C THR A 217 7.36 -12.52 -9.45
N GLY A 218 7.87 -11.71 -10.38
CA GLY A 218 8.46 -12.22 -11.62
C GLY A 218 9.90 -12.69 -11.37
N ASP A 219 10.37 -13.70 -12.07
CA ASP A 219 11.76 -14.18 -11.95
C ASP A 219 12.75 -13.33 -12.76
N MET A 220 12.22 -12.55 -13.75
CA MET A 220 12.98 -11.65 -14.61
C MET A 220 12.83 -10.17 -14.24
N ASP A 221 12.20 -9.84 -13.11
CA ASP A 221 11.99 -8.45 -12.66
C ASP A 221 13.34 -7.76 -12.40
N ILE A 222 13.73 -6.87 -13.31
CA ILE A 222 14.98 -6.09 -13.23
C ILE A 222 14.82 -4.80 -12.42
N ASN A 223 13.60 -4.39 -12.11
CA ASN A 223 13.33 -3.19 -11.32
C ASN A 223 13.28 -3.53 -9.82
N VAL A 224 12.36 -4.38 -9.41
CA VAL A 224 12.30 -4.86 -8.03
C VAL A 224 12.77 -6.31 -7.99
N HIS A 225 14.09 -6.49 -7.96
CA HIS A 225 14.71 -7.81 -8.02
C HIS A 225 14.03 -8.83 -7.10
N PRO A 226 13.73 -10.07 -7.58
CA PRO A 226 13.03 -11.13 -6.84
C PRO A 226 13.62 -11.44 -5.46
N ALA A 227 14.89 -11.12 -5.25
CA ALA A 227 15.54 -11.22 -3.93
C ALA A 227 14.77 -10.48 -2.81
N ASN A 228 14.05 -9.41 -3.12
CA ASN A 228 13.17 -8.75 -2.16
C ASN A 228 12.12 -9.72 -1.62
N THR A 229 11.42 -10.40 -2.52
CA THR A 229 10.37 -11.36 -2.19
C THR A 229 10.94 -12.58 -1.46
N PHE A 230 12.05 -13.15 -1.94
CA PHE A 230 12.69 -14.28 -1.29
C PHE A 230 13.21 -13.97 0.12
N ARG A 231 13.71 -12.74 0.36
CA ARG A 231 14.13 -12.31 1.70
C ARG A 231 12.95 -12.20 2.66
N LEU A 232 11.80 -11.68 2.21
CA LEU A 232 10.59 -11.64 3.03
C LEU A 232 10.06 -13.05 3.31
N ALA A 233 10.01 -13.92 2.28
CA ALA A 233 9.61 -15.32 2.43
C ALA A 233 10.51 -16.05 3.47
N ASN A 234 11.83 -15.87 3.39
CA ASN A 234 12.76 -16.43 4.38
C ASN A 234 12.51 -15.91 5.82
N ALA A 235 12.17 -14.62 5.96
CA ALA A 235 11.85 -14.07 7.28
C ALA A 235 10.53 -14.66 7.84
N LEU A 236 9.52 -14.84 7.00
CA LEU A 236 8.26 -15.48 7.37
C LEU A 236 8.45 -16.95 7.78
N ILE A 237 9.25 -17.72 7.01
CA ILE A 237 9.60 -19.11 7.35
C ILE A 237 10.32 -19.16 8.69
N LYS A 238 11.30 -18.31 8.93
CA LYS A 238 12.03 -18.26 10.23
C LYS A 238 11.14 -17.84 11.41
N ALA A 239 10.06 -17.13 11.14
CA ALA A 239 9.07 -16.72 12.13
C ALA A 239 7.93 -17.75 12.29
N ASP A 240 8.02 -18.91 11.63
CA ASP A 240 7.00 -19.97 11.63
C ASP A 240 5.62 -19.44 11.17
N LYS A 241 5.60 -18.68 10.06
CA LYS A 241 4.38 -18.11 9.48
C LYS A 241 4.01 -18.81 8.18
N LEU A 242 2.72 -19.13 8.04
CA LEU A 242 2.17 -19.66 6.79
C LEU A 242 1.79 -18.52 5.85
N PHE A 243 2.22 -18.64 4.60
CA PHE A 243 1.92 -17.71 3.51
C PHE A 243 1.94 -18.47 2.18
N ASP A 244 1.33 -17.89 1.18
CA ASP A 244 1.38 -18.37 -0.20
C ASP A 244 2.40 -17.56 -1.00
N MET A 245 3.04 -18.20 -1.99
CA MET A 245 3.99 -17.53 -2.87
C MET A 245 3.82 -18.02 -4.31
N MET A 246 3.82 -17.08 -5.24
CA MET A 246 3.79 -17.33 -6.68
C MET A 246 4.98 -16.65 -7.35
N VAL A 247 5.76 -17.43 -8.11
CA VAL A 247 6.77 -16.91 -9.02
C VAL A 247 6.23 -17.03 -10.43
N ILE A 248 6.23 -15.95 -11.20
CA ILE A 248 5.75 -15.91 -12.59
C ILE A 248 6.97 -15.98 -13.49
N PRO A 249 7.18 -17.11 -14.20
CA PRO A 249 8.34 -17.27 -15.08
C PRO A 249 8.28 -16.32 -16.26
N GLY A 250 9.41 -15.66 -16.54
CA GLY A 250 9.56 -14.75 -17.69
C GLY A 250 8.91 -13.37 -17.50
N ALA A 251 8.45 -13.01 -16.31
CA ALA A 251 7.85 -11.71 -16.01
C ALA A 251 8.78 -10.82 -15.18
#